data_97cd697415ebd09544e70fae5babcd65
#
_entry.id   97cd697415ebd09544e70fae5babcd65
#
_cell.length_a   1.000
_cell.length_b   1.000
_cell.length_c   1.000
_cell.angle_alpha   90.00
_cell.angle_beta   90.00
_cell.angle_gamma   90.00
#
_symmetry.space_group_name_H-M   'P 1'
#
loop_
_entity.id
_entity.type
_entity.pdbx_description
1 polymer ?
#
loop_
_entity_poly.entity_id
_entity_poly.type
_entity_poly.pdbx_seq_one_letter_code
_entity_poly.pdbx_strand_id
1 'polypeptide(L)'
;MENKYTNRYILETGIGLQDVDHLKNSSYFVQESERYLKGEISLDELDDIVNSYYKSKPVLGDRSEEADKISIRIARIISEDSFTFTVGQLLSMHRILFEGILEHPGQLRTYNFSKKELVLDGASVIYGDYRELEATLQYDFDIEKRFDYSKLSMDEIVEHLAIFIANLWQIHVFEEGNTRTTAVFTIKYLRNLGFDVTSDTFAKNAWYFRNSLVRANYTNLQKGIYEDRMYLIKFLRNLLLNEINRLENKELYVVPLSSVLDETKEARLLRLLKDNPTLRTDELAMKLGVSLRTIKSIIAVLRKDGKLERIGGKKYGRWEVK
;
A
#
# COMPACT_ATOMS: atom_id res chain seq x y z
N MET A 1 -11.60 -16.00 27.06
CA MET A 1 -12.49 -14.98 26.47
C MET A 1 -12.71 -15.40 25.02
N GLU A 2 -13.94 -15.59 24.59
CA GLU A 2 -14.23 -15.85 23.17
C GLU A 2 -13.78 -14.64 22.35
N ASN A 3 -13.01 -14.90 21.31
CA ASN A 3 -12.51 -13.84 20.45
C ASN A 3 -13.73 -13.20 19.73
N LYS A 4 -13.98 -11.91 19.93
CA LYS A 4 -15.09 -11.15 19.33
C LYS A 4 -15.06 -11.21 17.78
N TYR A 5 -13.88 -11.44 17.21
CA TYR A 5 -13.67 -11.51 15.77
C TYR A 5 -13.32 -12.93 15.33
N THR A 6 -13.84 -13.36 14.20
CA THR A 6 -13.53 -14.69 13.68
C THR A 6 -12.07 -14.81 13.23
N ASN A 7 -11.46 -15.97 13.47
CA ASN A 7 -10.10 -16.25 13.01
C ASN A 7 -9.92 -15.97 11.52
N ARG A 8 -10.93 -16.28 10.72
CA ARG A 8 -10.94 -16.02 9.28
C ARG A 8 -10.83 -14.54 8.98
N TYR A 9 -11.68 -13.70 9.58
CA TYR A 9 -11.67 -12.26 9.34
C TYR A 9 -10.32 -11.62 9.68
N ILE A 10 -9.76 -11.94 10.86
CA ILE A 10 -8.51 -11.30 11.31
C ILE A 10 -7.34 -11.70 10.43
N LEU A 11 -7.25 -12.98 10.03
CA LEU A 11 -6.14 -13.47 9.20
C LEU A 11 -6.28 -13.03 7.74
N GLU A 12 -7.48 -13.13 7.15
CA GLU A 12 -7.72 -12.67 5.78
C GLU A 12 -7.47 -11.16 5.62
N THR A 13 -7.78 -10.35 6.66
CA THR A 13 -7.43 -8.93 6.68
C THR A 13 -5.91 -8.73 6.68
N GLY A 14 -5.18 -9.48 7.51
CA GLY A 14 -3.72 -9.43 7.54
C GLY A 14 -3.08 -9.80 6.20
N ILE A 15 -3.56 -10.89 5.58
CA ILE A 15 -3.11 -11.34 4.25
C ILE A 15 -3.43 -10.30 3.18
N GLY A 16 -4.67 -9.83 3.12
CA GLY A 16 -5.11 -8.90 2.08
C GLY A 16 -4.41 -7.55 2.13
N LEU A 17 -4.07 -7.06 3.33
CA LEU A 17 -3.34 -5.81 3.49
C LEU A 17 -1.90 -5.85 2.95
N GLN A 18 -1.34 -7.02 2.61
CA GLN A 18 -0.05 -7.10 1.94
C GLN A 18 -0.12 -6.60 0.48
N ASP A 19 -1.31 -6.63 -0.13
CA ASP A 19 -1.50 -6.16 -1.52
C ASP A 19 -1.25 -4.66 -1.70
N VAL A 20 -1.29 -3.85 -0.63
CA VAL A 20 -0.96 -2.40 -0.70
C VAL A 20 0.47 -2.14 -1.20
N ASP A 21 1.37 -3.10 -1.03
CA ASP A 21 2.76 -3.07 -1.49
C ASP A 21 3.07 -4.20 -2.48
N HIS A 22 2.02 -4.83 -3.06
CA HIS A 22 2.10 -5.98 -3.97
C HIS A 22 2.89 -7.16 -3.42
N LEU A 23 2.88 -7.32 -2.10
CA LEU A 23 3.52 -8.46 -1.46
C LEU A 23 2.60 -9.68 -1.49
N LYS A 24 3.21 -10.86 -1.54
CA LYS A 24 2.50 -12.13 -1.52
C LYS A 24 3.04 -13.02 -0.42
N ASN A 25 2.12 -13.64 0.29
CA ASN A 25 2.47 -14.64 1.27
C ASN A 25 3.09 -15.88 0.63
N SER A 26 4.00 -16.53 1.33
CA SER A 26 4.61 -17.79 0.89
C SER A 26 3.58 -18.92 0.85
N SER A 27 3.84 -19.93 0.01
CA SER A 27 3.01 -21.15 -0.03
C SER A 27 3.04 -21.90 1.31
N TYR A 28 4.16 -21.83 2.04
CA TYR A 28 4.30 -22.40 3.35
C TYR A 28 3.34 -21.74 4.36
N PHE A 29 3.35 -20.39 4.40
CA PHE A 29 2.44 -19.65 5.26
C PHE A 29 0.97 -19.95 4.93
N VAL A 30 0.61 -20.01 3.66
CA VAL A 30 -0.77 -20.34 3.24
C VAL A 30 -1.19 -21.71 3.78
N GLN A 31 -0.31 -22.71 3.71
CA GLN A 31 -0.57 -24.04 4.23
C GLN A 31 -0.75 -24.05 5.75
N GLU A 32 0.13 -23.41 6.51
CA GLU A 32 0.03 -23.34 7.98
C GLU A 32 -1.17 -22.48 8.43
N SER A 33 -1.52 -21.46 7.66
CA SER A 33 -2.71 -20.64 7.89
C SER A 33 -4.01 -21.44 7.85
N GLU A 34 -4.11 -22.48 7.00
CA GLU A 34 -5.28 -23.37 6.98
C GLU A 34 -5.44 -24.14 8.29
N ARG A 35 -4.36 -24.53 8.96
CA ARG A 35 -4.39 -25.18 10.26
C ARG A 35 -4.94 -24.25 11.35
N TYR A 36 -4.50 -22.97 11.32
CA TYR A 36 -5.05 -21.95 12.21
C TYR A 36 -6.56 -21.73 11.96
N LEU A 37 -6.97 -21.62 10.69
CA LEU A 37 -8.38 -21.44 10.34
C LEU A 37 -9.28 -22.63 10.74
N LYS A 38 -8.73 -23.84 10.81
CA LYS A 38 -9.41 -25.04 11.32
C LYS A 38 -9.40 -25.14 12.85
N GLY A 39 -8.68 -24.25 13.54
CA GLY A 39 -8.52 -24.28 14.99
C GLY A 39 -7.56 -25.38 15.48
N GLU A 40 -6.72 -25.92 14.60
CA GLU A 40 -5.72 -26.95 14.95
C GLU A 40 -4.51 -26.34 15.68
N ILE A 41 -4.23 -25.07 15.42
CA ILE A 41 -3.19 -24.27 16.07
C ILE A 41 -3.71 -22.86 16.41
N SER A 42 -3.12 -22.25 17.42
CA SER A 42 -3.36 -20.85 17.81
C SER A 42 -2.61 -19.88 16.90
N LEU A 43 -2.91 -18.58 17.02
CA LEU A 43 -2.18 -17.53 16.30
C LEU A 43 -0.72 -17.44 16.78
N ASP A 44 -0.46 -17.69 18.06
CA ASP A 44 0.89 -17.71 18.62
C ASP A 44 1.71 -18.88 18.09
N GLU A 45 1.12 -20.08 17.99
CA GLU A 45 1.76 -21.23 17.37
C GLU A 45 2.04 -21.00 15.89
N LEU A 46 1.13 -20.34 15.15
CA LEU A 46 1.37 -19.96 13.76
C LEU A 46 2.57 -18.99 13.64
N ASP A 47 2.68 -18.01 14.55
CA ASP A 47 3.81 -17.07 14.59
C ASP A 47 5.13 -17.79 14.87
N ASP A 48 5.15 -18.71 15.84
CA ASP A 48 6.33 -19.51 16.17
C ASP A 48 6.79 -20.42 15.00
N ILE A 49 5.83 -21.05 14.33
CA ILE A 49 6.08 -21.89 13.15
C ILE A 49 6.72 -21.05 12.03
N VAL A 50 6.15 -19.88 11.70
CA VAL A 50 6.63 -18.99 10.66
C VAL A 50 8.01 -18.42 11.02
N ASN A 51 8.21 -17.98 12.25
CA ASN A 51 9.50 -17.50 12.73
C ASN A 51 10.58 -18.58 12.66
N SER A 52 10.25 -19.82 13.01
CA SER A 52 11.19 -20.96 12.95
C SER A 52 11.55 -21.32 11.51
N TYR A 53 10.58 -21.25 10.59
CA TYR A 53 10.78 -21.48 9.18
C TYR A 53 11.83 -20.50 8.59
N TYR A 54 11.66 -19.20 8.85
CA TYR A 54 12.58 -18.19 8.31
C TYR A 54 13.96 -18.17 9.01
N LYS A 55 14.05 -18.57 10.28
CA LYS A 55 15.35 -18.75 10.95
C LYS A 55 16.21 -19.84 10.30
N SER A 56 15.61 -20.84 9.70
CA SER A 56 16.29 -21.99 9.06
C SER A 56 16.61 -21.78 7.59
N LYS A 57 16.16 -20.68 6.97
CA LYS A 57 16.34 -20.41 5.55
C LYS A 57 17.22 -19.19 5.29
N PRO A 58 18.03 -19.21 4.20
CA PRO A 58 18.67 -17.99 3.74
C PRO A 58 17.60 -16.98 3.30
N VAL A 59 17.88 -15.69 3.53
CA VAL A 59 17.00 -14.57 3.10
C VAL A 59 16.75 -14.71 1.59
N LEU A 60 15.51 -15.02 1.24
CA LEU A 60 15.05 -14.99 -0.14
C LEU A 60 14.66 -13.53 -0.45
N GLY A 61 15.14 -12.98 -1.55
CA GLY A 61 14.93 -11.57 -1.92
C GLY A 61 13.52 -11.23 -2.41
N ASP A 62 12.50 -12.06 -2.13
CA ASP A 62 11.13 -11.93 -2.61
C ASP A 62 10.16 -11.25 -1.62
N ARG A 63 10.64 -10.82 -0.46
CA ARG A 63 9.85 -10.19 0.62
C ARG A 63 8.68 -11.04 1.15
N SER A 64 8.65 -12.36 0.90
CA SER A 64 7.60 -13.23 1.44
C SER A 64 7.66 -13.35 2.97
N GLU A 65 8.86 -13.32 3.57
CA GLU A 65 9.03 -13.26 5.01
C GLU A 65 8.33 -12.05 5.64
N GLU A 66 8.47 -10.88 5.00
CA GLU A 66 7.78 -9.66 5.42
C GLU A 66 6.26 -9.86 5.36
N ALA A 67 5.75 -10.35 4.23
CA ALA A 67 4.31 -10.56 4.06
C ALA A 67 3.74 -11.52 5.11
N ASP A 68 4.41 -12.65 5.36
CA ASP A 68 3.95 -13.68 6.28
C ASP A 68 3.93 -13.17 7.74
N LYS A 69 5.03 -12.60 8.20
CA LYS A 69 5.14 -12.08 9.57
C LYS A 69 4.17 -10.93 9.83
N ILE A 70 4.06 -10.00 8.89
CA ILE A 70 3.16 -8.84 9.05
C ILE A 70 1.70 -9.27 8.99
N SER A 71 1.33 -10.29 8.20
CA SER A 71 -0.04 -10.83 8.20
C SER A 71 -0.47 -11.31 9.58
N ILE A 72 0.39 -12.05 10.28
CA ILE A 72 0.13 -12.53 11.66
C ILE A 72 0.04 -11.35 12.63
N ARG A 73 0.95 -10.38 12.54
CA ARG A 73 0.99 -9.21 13.44
C ARG A 73 -0.23 -8.32 13.25
N ILE A 74 -0.70 -8.13 12.03
CA ILE A 74 -1.98 -7.45 11.76
C ILE A 74 -3.12 -8.23 12.41
N ALA A 75 -3.20 -9.55 12.18
CA ALA A 75 -4.23 -10.38 12.77
C ALA A 75 -4.25 -10.26 14.30
N ARG A 76 -3.08 -10.27 14.95
CA ARG A 76 -2.96 -10.08 16.41
C ARG A 76 -3.46 -8.71 16.85
N ILE A 77 -3.01 -7.63 16.23
CA ILE A 77 -3.42 -6.27 16.61
C ILE A 77 -4.93 -6.08 16.46
N ILE A 78 -5.52 -6.56 15.37
CA ILE A 78 -6.96 -6.38 15.14
C ILE A 78 -7.83 -7.37 15.93
N SER A 79 -7.28 -8.42 16.49
CA SER A 79 -7.98 -9.34 17.40
C SER A 79 -8.13 -8.80 18.82
N GLU A 80 -7.25 -7.89 19.23
CA GLU A 80 -7.28 -7.26 20.55
C GLU A 80 -8.32 -6.13 20.63
N ASP A 81 -8.98 -5.97 21.77
CA ASP A 81 -9.91 -4.85 21.98
C ASP A 81 -9.19 -3.56 22.42
N SER A 82 -7.99 -3.69 22.99
CA SER A 82 -7.21 -2.56 23.50
C SER A 82 -6.87 -1.55 22.37
N PHE A 83 -7.19 -0.29 22.58
CA PHE A 83 -6.84 0.81 21.69
C PHE A 83 -6.85 2.14 22.44
N THR A 84 -5.91 2.99 22.12
CA THR A 84 -5.86 4.38 22.61
C THR A 84 -5.64 5.30 21.42
N PHE A 85 -6.52 6.29 21.27
CA PHE A 85 -6.39 7.28 20.18
C PHE A 85 -5.30 8.28 20.51
N THR A 86 -4.05 7.96 20.18
CA THR A 86 -2.85 8.79 20.41
C THR A 86 -1.83 8.58 19.30
N VAL A 87 -0.96 9.58 19.10
CA VAL A 87 0.23 9.45 18.21
C VAL A 87 1.11 8.29 18.68
N GLY A 88 1.32 8.15 19.99
CA GLY A 88 2.10 7.03 20.55
C GLY A 88 1.56 5.65 20.18
N GLN A 89 0.22 5.49 20.08
CA GLN A 89 -0.39 4.25 19.61
C GLN A 89 -0.09 3.98 18.13
N LEU A 90 -0.13 5.00 17.27
CA LEU A 90 0.23 4.89 15.86
C LEU A 90 1.69 4.43 15.69
N LEU A 91 2.62 5.06 16.42
CA LEU A 91 4.03 4.71 16.39
C LEU A 91 4.26 3.28 16.93
N SER A 92 3.57 2.92 18.01
CA SER A 92 3.65 1.56 18.59
C SER A 92 3.13 0.50 17.64
N MET A 93 2.02 0.75 16.94
CA MET A 93 1.50 -0.17 15.92
C MET A 93 2.51 -0.40 14.79
N HIS A 94 3.10 0.68 14.26
CA HIS A 94 4.14 0.54 13.25
C HIS A 94 5.33 -0.28 13.78
N ARG A 95 5.77 -0.02 15.01
CA ARG A 95 6.86 -0.79 15.64
C ARG A 95 6.52 -2.27 15.70
N ILE A 96 5.33 -2.63 16.22
CA ILE A 96 4.91 -4.02 16.35
C ILE A 96 4.82 -4.69 14.97
N LEU A 97 4.27 -4.01 13.96
CA LEU A 97 4.14 -4.55 12.63
C LEU A 97 5.51 -4.86 11.99
N PHE A 98 6.49 -3.98 12.16
CA PHE A 98 7.72 -4.00 11.36
C PHE A 98 8.99 -4.34 12.15
N GLU A 99 8.90 -4.67 13.44
CA GLU A 99 10.06 -5.09 14.24
C GLU A 99 10.76 -6.29 13.62
N GLY A 100 12.10 -6.16 13.44
CA GLY A 100 12.91 -7.18 12.78
C GLY A 100 12.69 -7.33 11.26
N ILE A 101 11.90 -6.43 10.65
CA ILE A 101 11.69 -6.35 9.20
C ILE A 101 12.27 -5.05 8.64
N LEU A 102 11.96 -3.92 9.24
CA LEU A 102 12.51 -2.61 8.86
C LEU A 102 13.63 -2.20 9.83
N GLU A 103 14.48 -1.27 9.38
CA GLU A 103 15.61 -0.77 10.18
C GLU A 103 15.14 0.14 11.32
N HIS A 104 14.12 0.98 11.08
CA HIS A 104 13.65 1.98 12.03
C HIS A 104 12.14 1.85 12.36
N PRO A 105 11.68 0.68 12.90
CA PRO A 105 10.27 0.45 13.15
C PRO A 105 9.76 1.36 14.29
N GLY A 106 8.65 2.07 14.03
CA GLY A 106 8.03 2.99 14.99
C GLY A 106 8.70 4.35 15.10
N GLN A 107 9.72 4.63 14.29
CA GLN A 107 10.43 5.92 14.29
C GLN A 107 9.95 6.80 13.11
N LEU A 108 9.90 8.10 13.34
CA LEU A 108 9.64 9.08 12.31
C LEU A 108 10.81 9.14 11.33
N ARG A 109 10.52 9.26 10.03
CA ARG A 109 11.56 9.46 9.03
C ARG A 109 12.31 10.79 9.23
N THR A 110 13.55 10.84 8.80
CA THR A 110 14.46 11.99 8.98
C THR A 110 14.77 12.73 7.68
N TYR A 111 14.07 12.40 6.59
CA TYR A 111 14.28 13.02 5.27
C TYR A 111 12.97 13.09 4.47
N ASN A 112 12.94 14.00 3.48
CA ASN A 112 11.85 14.07 2.52
C ASN A 112 12.10 13.15 1.32
N PHE A 113 11.05 12.54 0.82
CA PHE A 113 11.11 11.70 -0.38
C PHE A 113 9.83 11.83 -1.22
N SER A 114 9.85 11.25 -2.40
CA SER A 114 8.70 11.14 -3.27
C SER A 114 8.54 9.70 -3.74
N LYS A 115 7.31 9.26 -3.99
CA LYS A 115 6.97 7.94 -4.47
C LYS A 115 6.25 8.04 -5.80
N LYS A 116 6.75 7.39 -6.85
CA LYS A 116 6.04 7.34 -8.14
C LYS A 116 4.81 6.46 -8.03
N GLU A 117 3.64 7.06 -8.23
CA GLU A 117 2.35 6.40 -8.12
C GLU A 117 1.80 6.05 -9.50
N LEU A 118 1.47 4.76 -9.72
CA LEU A 118 0.92 4.30 -11.00
C LEU A 118 -0.40 5.00 -11.34
N VAL A 119 -1.28 5.17 -10.35
CA VAL A 119 -2.57 5.84 -10.55
C VAL A 119 -2.44 7.32 -10.91
N LEU A 120 -1.26 7.92 -10.69
CA LEU A 120 -0.92 9.31 -11.02
C LEU A 120 -0.04 9.45 -12.26
N ASP A 121 0.05 8.41 -13.09
CA ASP A 121 0.94 8.39 -14.26
C ASP A 121 2.41 8.67 -13.90
N GLY A 122 2.86 8.11 -12.77
CA GLY A 122 4.23 8.25 -12.27
C GLY A 122 4.53 9.54 -11.49
N ALA A 123 3.52 10.42 -11.28
CA ALA A 123 3.65 11.54 -10.36
C ALA A 123 3.62 11.06 -8.89
N SER A 124 3.94 11.95 -7.95
CA SER A 124 3.95 11.69 -6.51
C SER A 124 2.95 12.58 -5.78
N VAL A 125 2.38 12.08 -4.71
CA VAL A 125 1.77 12.93 -3.68
C VAL A 125 2.86 13.74 -2.98
N ILE A 126 2.51 14.94 -2.55
CA ILE A 126 3.38 15.75 -1.67
C ILE A 126 3.12 15.28 -0.24
N TYR A 127 4.13 14.66 0.35
CA TYR A 127 4.09 14.21 1.75
C TYR A 127 4.49 15.34 2.70
N GLY A 128 4.19 15.17 3.99
CA GLY A 128 4.59 16.11 5.03
C GLY A 128 6.10 16.37 5.06
N ASP A 129 6.53 17.57 5.45
CA ASP A 129 7.95 17.85 5.66
C ASP A 129 8.45 17.07 6.89
N TYR A 130 9.61 16.40 6.76
CA TYR A 130 10.13 15.55 7.83
C TYR A 130 10.39 16.31 9.14
N ARG A 131 10.64 17.60 9.08
CA ARG A 131 10.89 18.46 10.24
C ARG A 131 9.64 18.78 11.05
N GLU A 132 8.47 18.66 10.44
CA GLU A 132 7.17 19.04 11.00
C GLU A 132 6.28 17.81 11.30
N LEU A 133 6.77 16.57 11.10
CA LEU A 133 5.95 15.36 11.20
C LEU A 133 5.29 15.20 12.57
N GLU A 134 6.05 15.39 13.65
CA GLU A 134 5.54 15.21 15.01
C GLU A 134 4.49 16.28 15.35
N ALA A 135 4.78 17.55 15.01
CA ALA A 135 3.86 18.66 15.24
C ALA A 135 2.56 18.50 14.41
N THR A 136 2.69 18.10 13.15
CA THR A 136 1.54 17.86 12.27
C THR A 136 0.67 16.70 12.76
N LEU A 137 1.29 15.58 13.15
CA LEU A 137 0.56 14.45 13.75
C LEU A 137 -0.19 14.88 15.02
N GLN A 138 0.51 15.54 15.92
CA GLN A 138 -0.11 15.96 17.19
C GLN A 138 -1.28 16.91 16.94
N TYR A 139 -1.13 17.84 16.00
CA TYR A 139 -2.18 18.77 15.63
C TYR A 139 -3.42 18.04 15.07
N ASP A 140 -3.26 17.13 14.12
CA ASP A 140 -4.37 16.39 13.53
C ASP A 140 -5.06 15.49 14.55
N PHE A 141 -4.29 14.82 15.43
CA PHE A 141 -4.84 14.01 16.51
C PHE A 141 -5.60 14.84 17.53
N ASP A 142 -5.14 16.04 17.87
CA ASP A 142 -5.79 16.92 18.83
C ASP A 142 -7.08 17.51 18.27
N ILE A 143 -7.15 17.79 16.95
CA ILE A 143 -8.38 18.21 16.28
C ILE A 143 -9.39 17.07 16.30
N GLU A 144 -8.97 15.89 15.83
CA GLU A 144 -9.84 14.72 15.73
C GLU A 144 -10.38 14.29 17.10
N LYS A 145 -9.55 14.34 18.14
CA LYS A 145 -9.96 14.02 19.51
C LYS A 145 -11.05 14.94 20.07
N ARG A 146 -11.11 16.19 19.61
CA ARG A 146 -12.11 17.20 20.03
C ARG A 146 -13.34 17.22 19.12
N PHE A 147 -13.30 16.45 18.03
CA PHE A 147 -14.37 16.46 17.05
C PHE A 147 -15.64 15.81 17.62
N ASP A 148 -16.78 16.50 17.48
CA ASP A 148 -18.07 16.05 18.00
C ASP A 148 -18.91 15.37 16.91
N TYR A 149 -18.95 14.06 16.95
CA TYR A 149 -19.73 13.22 16.04
C TYR A 149 -21.22 13.19 16.34
N SER A 150 -21.66 13.66 17.53
CA SER A 150 -23.01 13.37 18.07
C SER A 150 -24.17 14.00 17.29
N LYS A 151 -23.90 15.01 16.48
CA LYS A 151 -24.91 15.76 15.71
C LYS A 151 -24.87 15.52 14.22
N LEU A 152 -23.96 14.67 13.77
CA LEU A 152 -23.73 14.44 12.36
C LEU A 152 -24.56 13.27 11.83
N SER A 153 -25.02 13.41 10.59
CA SER A 153 -25.53 12.29 9.81
C SER A 153 -24.41 11.30 9.49
N MET A 154 -24.76 10.07 9.12
CA MET A 154 -23.79 9.07 8.71
C MET A 154 -22.98 9.50 7.48
N ASP A 155 -23.57 10.26 6.57
CA ASP A 155 -22.86 10.78 5.39
C ASP A 155 -21.78 11.78 5.82
N GLU A 156 -22.11 12.72 6.71
CA GLU A 156 -21.14 13.69 7.24
C GLU A 156 -20.05 13.01 8.06
N ILE A 157 -20.37 11.97 8.81
CA ILE A 157 -19.37 11.15 9.54
C ILE A 157 -18.40 10.48 8.57
N VAL A 158 -18.90 9.84 7.51
CA VAL A 158 -18.06 9.17 6.52
C VAL A 158 -17.17 10.17 5.77
N GLU A 159 -17.69 11.35 5.41
CA GLU A 159 -16.92 12.42 4.77
C GLU A 159 -15.80 12.92 5.71
N HIS A 160 -16.10 13.18 6.98
CA HIS A 160 -15.11 13.59 7.97
C HIS A 160 -14.04 12.53 8.17
N LEU A 161 -14.42 11.27 8.34
CA LEU A 161 -13.48 10.16 8.47
C LEU A 161 -12.59 10.01 7.24
N ALA A 162 -13.13 10.20 6.03
CA ALA A 162 -12.35 10.18 4.80
C ALA A 162 -11.28 11.28 4.79
N ILE A 163 -11.62 12.49 5.26
CA ILE A 163 -10.68 13.61 5.39
C ILE A 163 -9.58 13.26 6.39
N PHE A 164 -9.95 12.83 7.60
CA PHE A 164 -8.98 12.49 8.65
C PHE A 164 -8.04 11.38 8.22
N ILE A 165 -8.56 10.27 7.67
CA ILE A 165 -7.74 9.12 7.23
C ILE A 165 -6.82 9.52 6.07
N ALA A 166 -7.30 10.33 5.12
CA ALA A 166 -6.49 10.81 4.00
C ALA A 166 -5.34 11.70 4.50
N ASN A 167 -5.61 12.64 5.39
CA ASN A 167 -4.61 13.54 5.97
C ASN A 167 -3.56 12.75 6.77
N LEU A 168 -3.99 11.85 7.65
CA LEU A 168 -3.09 10.98 8.41
C LEU A 168 -2.13 10.21 7.49
N TRP A 169 -2.65 9.64 6.40
CA TRP A 169 -1.80 8.95 5.44
C TRP A 169 -0.86 9.90 4.70
N GLN A 170 -1.29 11.13 4.36
CA GLN A 170 -0.48 12.10 3.62
C GLN A 170 0.72 12.59 4.41
N ILE A 171 0.62 12.70 5.73
CA ILE A 171 1.77 13.05 6.57
C ILE A 171 2.94 12.09 6.28
N HIS A 172 2.64 10.82 6.05
CA HIS A 172 3.58 9.78 5.60
C HIS A 172 4.81 9.71 6.50
N VAL A 173 4.55 9.47 7.78
CA VAL A 173 5.52 9.68 8.88
C VAL A 173 6.67 8.68 8.92
N PHE A 174 6.49 7.50 8.34
CA PHE A 174 7.50 6.44 8.31
C PHE A 174 8.21 6.36 6.96
N GLU A 175 9.38 5.74 6.93
CA GLU A 175 10.11 5.47 5.69
C GLU A 175 9.37 4.48 4.80
N GLU A 176 8.80 3.42 5.40
CA GLU A 176 8.00 2.38 4.77
C GLU A 176 6.79 2.01 5.65
N GLY A 177 5.86 1.17 5.15
CA GLY A 177 4.75 0.62 5.94
C GLY A 177 3.62 1.59 6.28
N ASN A 178 3.63 2.84 5.77
CA ASN A 178 2.63 3.86 6.10
C ASN A 178 1.20 3.39 5.81
N THR A 179 0.94 2.79 4.66
CA THR A 179 -0.43 2.38 4.27
C THR A 179 -0.95 1.24 5.14
N ARG A 180 -0.12 0.22 5.43
CA ARG A 180 -0.51 -0.90 6.31
C ARG A 180 -0.80 -0.40 7.72
N THR A 181 0.06 0.46 8.25
CA THR A 181 -0.15 1.06 9.58
C THR A 181 -1.41 1.93 9.62
N THR A 182 -1.64 2.78 8.61
CA THR A 182 -2.87 3.59 8.51
C THR A 182 -4.11 2.70 8.45
N ALA A 183 -4.09 1.61 7.67
CA ALA A 183 -5.23 0.68 7.59
C ALA A 183 -5.54 0.02 8.95
N VAL A 184 -4.52 -0.51 9.63
CA VAL A 184 -4.68 -1.15 10.95
C VAL A 184 -5.15 -0.14 11.99
N PHE A 185 -4.56 1.07 12.01
CA PHE A 185 -4.99 2.15 12.88
C PHE A 185 -6.45 2.54 12.61
N THR A 186 -6.83 2.67 11.35
CA THR A 186 -8.20 2.98 10.92
C THR A 186 -9.19 1.92 11.43
N ILE A 187 -8.90 0.63 11.26
CA ILE A 187 -9.76 -0.45 11.77
C ILE A 187 -10.00 -0.29 13.28
N LYS A 188 -8.92 -0.10 14.04
CA LYS A 188 -8.99 0.05 15.50
C LYS A 188 -9.72 1.32 15.90
N TYR A 189 -9.47 2.43 15.23
CA TYR A 189 -10.11 3.72 15.50
C TYR A 189 -11.61 3.67 15.21
N LEU A 190 -12.04 3.13 14.07
CA LEU A 190 -13.45 3.00 13.74
C LEU A 190 -14.18 2.11 14.76
N ARG A 191 -13.56 1.01 15.22
CA ARG A 191 -14.13 0.19 16.30
C ARG A 191 -14.23 0.94 17.62
N ASN A 192 -13.26 1.78 17.94
CA ASN A 192 -13.30 2.64 19.13
C ASN A 192 -14.42 3.67 19.08
N LEU A 193 -14.80 4.11 17.87
CA LEU A 193 -15.98 4.96 17.64
C LEU A 193 -17.30 4.18 17.69
N GLY A 194 -17.27 2.85 17.86
CA GLY A 194 -18.44 1.99 17.97
C GLY A 194 -18.92 1.36 16.66
N PHE A 195 -18.19 1.52 15.56
CA PHE A 195 -18.53 0.85 14.30
C PHE A 195 -18.19 -0.63 14.30
N ASP A 196 -19.04 -1.43 13.66
CA ASP A 196 -18.73 -2.82 13.35
C ASP A 196 -17.84 -2.88 12.10
N VAL A 197 -16.56 -3.18 12.29
CA VAL A 197 -15.57 -3.31 11.22
C VAL A 197 -15.13 -4.77 11.17
N THR A 198 -16.00 -5.61 10.63
CA THR A 198 -15.81 -7.08 10.51
C THR A 198 -15.96 -7.59 9.08
N SER A 199 -16.27 -6.69 8.13
CA SER A 199 -16.37 -7.04 6.71
C SER A 199 -14.99 -7.29 6.09
N ASP A 200 -14.96 -8.06 5.02
CA ASP A 200 -13.75 -8.36 4.25
C ASP A 200 -13.31 -7.22 3.30
N THR A 201 -13.87 -6.02 3.49
CA THR A 201 -13.62 -4.86 2.63
C THR A 201 -12.12 -4.55 2.52
N PHE A 202 -11.38 -4.53 3.64
CA PHE A 202 -9.93 -4.34 3.61
C PHE A 202 -9.22 -5.52 2.96
N ALA A 203 -9.60 -6.75 3.30
CA ALA A 203 -8.97 -7.96 2.77
C ALA A 203 -9.05 -8.03 1.23
N LYS A 204 -10.19 -7.67 0.67
CA LYS A 204 -10.45 -7.75 -0.77
C LYS A 204 -10.05 -6.52 -1.58
N ASN A 205 -9.94 -5.36 -0.94
CA ASN A 205 -9.80 -4.08 -1.64
C ASN A 205 -8.62 -3.23 -1.09
N ALA A 206 -7.58 -3.87 -0.56
CA ALA A 206 -6.45 -3.16 0.03
C ALA A 206 -5.73 -2.25 -0.98
N TRP A 207 -5.54 -2.72 -2.22
CA TRP A 207 -4.97 -1.90 -3.30
C TRP A 207 -5.87 -0.73 -3.70
N TYR A 208 -7.19 -0.91 -3.70
CA TYR A 208 -8.13 0.19 -3.91
C TYR A 208 -8.05 1.21 -2.78
N PHE A 209 -8.03 0.76 -1.52
CA PHE A 209 -7.87 1.64 -0.36
C PHE A 209 -6.60 2.49 -0.48
N ARG A 210 -5.45 1.86 -0.77
CA ARG A 210 -4.20 2.58 -0.99
C ARG A 210 -4.33 3.63 -2.10
N ASN A 211 -4.85 3.25 -3.25
CA ASN A 211 -5.01 4.16 -4.38
C ASN A 211 -6.01 5.29 -4.11
N SER A 212 -7.05 5.03 -3.31
CA SER A 212 -8.00 6.06 -2.89
C SER A 212 -7.35 7.12 -1.99
N LEU A 213 -6.41 6.72 -1.11
CA LEU A 213 -5.60 7.66 -0.32
C LEU A 213 -4.70 8.51 -1.21
N VAL A 214 -4.09 7.92 -2.23
CA VAL A 214 -3.29 8.65 -3.23
C VAL A 214 -4.15 9.68 -3.95
N ARG A 215 -5.35 9.30 -4.43
CA ARG A 215 -6.27 10.19 -5.15
C ARG A 215 -6.84 11.29 -4.27
N ALA A 216 -7.09 11.01 -2.99
CA ALA A 216 -7.58 11.98 -2.02
C ALA A 216 -6.57 13.10 -1.72
N ASN A 217 -5.29 12.90 -2.04
CA ASN A 217 -4.18 13.78 -1.69
C ASN A 217 -3.37 14.28 -2.90
N TYR A 218 -3.91 14.20 -4.11
CA TYR A 218 -3.20 14.61 -5.30
C TYR A 218 -3.92 15.69 -6.09
N THR A 219 -3.25 16.83 -6.29
CA THR A 219 -3.69 17.92 -7.16
C THR A 219 -2.61 18.27 -8.16
N ASN A 220 -3.00 18.45 -9.43
CA ASN A 220 -2.16 18.99 -10.49
C ASN A 220 -2.97 19.96 -11.35
N LEU A 221 -2.94 21.23 -11.00
CA LEU A 221 -3.74 22.28 -11.67
C LEU A 221 -3.38 22.44 -13.14
N GLN A 222 -2.12 22.21 -13.53
CA GLN A 222 -1.69 22.30 -14.93
C GLN A 222 -2.33 21.22 -15.81
N LYS A 223 -2.65 20.06 -15.24
CA LYS A 223 -3.34 18.95 -15.91
C LYS A 223 -4.85 18.94 -15.63
N GLY A 224 -5.39 19.92 -14.89
CA GLY A 224 -6.79 19.94 -14.47
C GLY A 224 -7.18 18.80 -13.53
N ILE A 225 -6.22 18.24 -12.77
CA ILE A 225 -6.45 17.15 -11.84
C ILE A 225 -6.58 17.76 -10.45
N TYR A 226 -7.65 17.40 -9.75
CA TYR A 226 -7.94 17.80 -8.37
C TYR A 226 -7.93 16.59 -7.46
N GLU A 227 -7.70 16.83 -6.17
CA GLU A 227 -7.90 15.82 -5.13
C GLU A 227 -9.33 15.28 -5.21
N ASP A 228 -9.48 13.97 -5.02
CA ASP A 228 -10.78 13.30 -5.10
C ASP A 228 -10.91 12.27 -3.98
N ARG A 229 -11.72 12.63 -2.97
CA ARG A 229 -12.01 11.80 -1.81
C ARG A 229 -13.17 10.83 -2.03
N MET A 230 -13.90 10.95 -3.15
CA MET A 230 -15.07 10.10 -3.41
C MET A 230 -14.73 8.61 -3.45
N TYR A 231 -13.53 8.24 -3.90
CA TYR A 231 -13.07 6.86 -3.89
C TYR A 231 -12.91 6.32 -2.46
N LEU A 232 -12.31 7.10 -1.57
CA LEU A 232 -12.17 6.73 -0.16
C LEU A 232 -13.52 6.71 0.55
N ILE A 233 -14.41 7.65 0.25
CA ILE A 233 -15.79 7.67 0.74
C ILE A 233 -16.54 6.41 0.33
N LYS A 234 -16.48 5.98 -0.94
CA LYS A 234 -17.09 4.72 -1.41
C LYS A 234 -16.55 3.51 -0.64
N PHE A 235 -15.24 3.46 -0.39
CA PHE A 235 -14.64 2.40 0.41
C PHE A 235 -15.18 2.38 1.84
N LEU A 236 -15.23 3.54 2.50
CA LEU A 236 -15.72 3.66 3.88
C LEU A 236 -17.22 3.38 3.96
N ARG A 237 -18.03 3.76 2.98
CA ARG A 237 -19.47 3.42 2.92
C ARG A 237 -19.69 1.91 2.84
N ASN A 238 -18.89 1.21 2.03
CA ASN A 238 -18.93 -0.27 2.00
C ASN A 238 -18.52 -0.86 3.34
N LEU A 239 -17.50 -0.30 3.98
CA LEU A 239 -16.96 -0.80 5.25
C LEU A 239 -17.92 -0.57 6.43
N LEU A 240 -18.51 0.61 6.52
CA LEU A 240 -19.27 1.07 7.69
C LEU A 240 -20.80 0.91 7.54
N LEU A 241 -21.31 1.02 6.30
CA LEU A 241 -22.73 1.00 6.02
C LEU A 241 -23.18 -0.27 5.29
N ASN A 242 -22.26 -1.21 5.02
CA ASN A 242 -22.50 -2.42 4.24
C ASN A 242 -23.09 -2.13 2.84
N GLU A 243 -22.73 -0.98 2.26
CA GLU A 243 -23.08 -0.69 0.88
C GLU A 243 -22.26 -1.53 -0.10
N ILE A 244 -22.74 -1.64 -1.34
CA ILE A 244 -22.12 -2.43 -2.40
C ILE A 244 -21.61 -1.50 -3.51
N ASN A 245 -20.90 -0.42 -3.14
CA ASN A 245 -20.27 0.42 -4.13
C ASN A 245 -19.18 -0.37 -4.87
N ARG A 246 -19.12 -0.18 -6.18
CA ARG A 246 -18.10 -0.80 -7.01
C ARG A 246 -16.74 -0.15 -6.74
N LEU A 247 -15.76 -0.95 -6.31
CA LEU A 247 -14.41 -0.50 -5.96
C LEU A 247 -13.43 -0.94 -7.07
N GLU A 248 -13.38 -0.18 -8.16
CA GLU A 248 -12.56 -0.50 -9.32
C GLU A 248 -11.32 0.38 -9.42
N ASN A 249 -10.15 -0.23 -9.29
CA ASN A 249 -8.87 0.49 -9.39
C ASN A 249 -8.69 1.27 -10.69
N LYS A 250 -9.28 0.82 -11.81
CA LYS A 250 -9.17 1.51 -13.10
C LYS A 250 -9.77 2.94 -13.08
N GLU A 251 -10.76 3.20 -12.21
CA GLU A 251 -11.40 4.50 -12.08
C GLU A 251 -10.53 5.54 -11.37
N LEU A 252 -9.53 5.08 -10.59
CA LEU A 252 -8.64 5.94 -9.82
C LEU A 252 -7.49 6.52 -10.64
N TYR A 253 -7.23 5.97 -11.83
CA TYR A 253 -6.15 6.48 -12.68
C TYR A 253 -6.48 7.87 -13.23
N VAL A 254 -5.55 8.82 -13.08
CA VAL A 254 -5.71 10.19 -13.62
C VAL A 254 -5.65 10.24 -15.14
N VAL A 255 -5.07 9.21 -15.75
CA VAL A 255 -5.11 8.96 -17.21
C VAL A 255 -5.85 7.63 -17.39
N PRO A 256 -6.80 7.52 -18.35
CA PRO A 256 -7.53 6.27 -18.55
C PRO A 256 -6.57 5.08 -18.68
N LEU A 257 -6.85 4.01 -17.94
CA LEU A 257 -6.03 2.79 -17.96
C LEU A 257 -5.90 2.21 -19.39
N SER A 258 -6.89 2.46 -20.25
CA SER A 258 -6.81 2.14 -21.68
C SER A 258 -5.65 2.84 -22.38
N SER A 259 -5.35 4.09 -22.06
CA SER A 259 -4.19 4.81 -22.62
C SER A 259 -2.87 4.34 -22.00
N VAL A 260 -2.90 3.71 -20.84
CA VAL A 260 -1.73 3.13 -20.16
C VAL A 260 -1.53 1.66 -20.57
N LEU A 261 -2.62 0.93 -20.81
CA LEU A 261 -2.58 -0.50 -21.23
C LEU A 261 -2.47 -0.66 -22.76
N ASP A 262 -2.94 0.32 -23.55
CA ASP A 262 -2.71 0.39 -25.00
C ASP A 262 -1.29 0.87 -25.34
N GLU A 263 -0.53 1.31 -24.34
CA GLU A 263 0.90 1.52 -24.53
C GLU A 263 1.54 0.13 -24.76
N THR A 264 1.80 -0.17 -26.02
CA THR A 264 2.47 -1.43 -26.38
C THR A 264 3.75 -1.57 -25.55
N LYS A 265 4.22 -2.79 -25.33
CA LYS A 265 5.51 -3.03 -24.64
C LYS A 265 6.64 -2.24 -25.28
N GLU A 266 6.54 -2.00 -26.57
CA GLU A 266 7.44 -1.15 -27.38
C GLU A 266 7.38 0.31 -26.96
N ALA A 267 6.20 0.89 -26.85
CA ALA A 267 6.01 2.29 -26.45
C ALA A 267 6.47 2.52 -25.01
N ARG A 268 6.17 1.57 -24.12
CA ARG A 268 6.61 1.60 -22.72
C ARG A 268 8.13 1.50 -22.59
N LEU A 269 8.77 0.70 -23.43
CA LEU A 269 10.24 0.60 -23.50
C LEU A 269 10.85 1.93 -24.00
N LEU A 270 10.29 2.52 -25.04
CA LEU A 270 10.77 3.81 -25.57
C LEU A 270 10.64 4.92 -24.52
N ARG A 271 9.56 4.98 -23.76
CA ARG A 271 9.38 5.93 -22.66
C ARG A 271 10.45 5.76 -21.59
N LEU A 272 10.68 4.52 -21.12
CA LEU A 272 11.73 4.23 -20.13
C LEU A 272 13.12 4.65 -20.59
N LEU A 273 13.39 4.52 -21.90
CA LEU A 273 14.67 4.91 -22.49
C LEU A 273 14.78 6.42 -22.74
N LYS A 274 13.67 7.12 -22.95
CA LYS A 274 13.64 8.62 -22.95
C LYS A 274 13.99 9.17 -21.56
N ASP A 275 13.40 8.57 -20.51
CA ASP A 275 13.64 9.00 -19.13
C ASP A 275 15.05 8.65 -18.63
N ASN A 276 15.58 7.50 -19.05
CA ASN A 276 16.92 7.06 -18.72
C ASN A 276 17.57 6.28 -19.89
N PRO A 277 18.32 7.00 -20.74
CA PRO A 277 18.95 6.42 -21.93
C PRO A 277 20.04 5.37 -21.67
N THR A 278 20.50 5.22 -20.43
CA THR A 278 21.59 4.31 -20.07
C THR A 278 21.12 2.96 -19.57
N LEU A 279 19.78 2.75 -19.42
CA LEU A 279 19.22 1.49 -18.92
C LEU A 279 19.71 0.28 -19.73
N ARG A 280 20.11 -0.76 -19.01
CA ARG A 280 20.52 -2.03 -19.59
C ARG A 280 19.31 -2.92 -19.88
N THR A 281 19.50 -3.93 -20.71
CA THR A 281 18.42 -4.85 -21.10
C THR A 281 17.86 -5.67 -19.95
N ASP A 282 18.66 -5.98 -18.94
CA ASP A 282 18.23 -6.66 -17.70
C ASP A 282 17.35 -5.74 -16.84
N GLU A 283 17.73 -4.47 -16.68
CA GLU A 283 16.95 -3.47 -15.97
C GLU A 283 15.61 -3.18 -16.67
N LEU A 284 15.62 -3.13 -18.01
CA LEU A 284 14.39 -3.00 -18.80
C LEU A 284 13.48 -4.21 -18.65
N ALA A 285 14.04 -5.42 -18.57
CA ALA A 285 13.28 -6.65 -18.36
C ALA A 285 12.55 -6.61 -16.99
N MET A 286 13.24 -6.23 -15.93
CA MET A 286 12.66 -6.05 -14.60
C MET A 286 11.57 -4.96 -14.58
N LYS A 287 11.86 -3.80 -15.15
CA LYS A 287 10.90 -2.65 -15.16
C LYS A 287 9.64 -2.92 -15.98
N LEU A 288 9.73 -3.74 -17.01
CA LEU A 288 8.60 -4.10 -17.88
C LEU A 288 7.92 -5.42 -17.47
N GLY A 289 8.46 -6.16 -16.51
CA GLY A 289 7.93 -7.44 -16.07
C GLY A 289 7.95 -8.52 -17.16
N VAL A 290 8.97 -8.52 -18.03
CA VAL A 290 9.10 -9.46 -19.15
C VAL A 290 10.47 -10.14 -19.19
N SER A 291 10.59 -11.23 -19.95
CA SER A 291 11.87 -11.94 -20.10
C SER A 291 12.91 -11.11 -20.87
N LEU A 292 14.20 -11.36 -20.60
CA LEU A 292 15.31 -10.78 -21.38
C LEU A 292 15.18 -11.08 -22.88
N ARG A 293 14.65 -12.25 -23.25
CA ARG A 293 14.39 -12.62 -24.63
C ARG A 293 13.38 -11.69 -25.28
N THR A 294 12.31 -11.38 -24.56
CA THR A 294 11.26 -10.44 -25.00
C THR A 294 11.82 -9.04 -25.21
N ILE A 295 12.63 -8.54 -24.27
CA ILE A 295 13.28 -7.23 -24.40
C ILE A 295 14.19 -7.17 -25.64
N LYS A 296 15.02 -8.19 -25.86
CA LYS A 296 15.91 -8.25 -27.02
C LYS A 296 15.11 -8.25 -28.33
N SER A 297 13.97 -8.95 -28.38
CA SER A 297 13.08 -8.98 -29.55
C SER A 297 12.47 -7.59 -29.79
N ILE A 298 11.94 -6.93 -28.75
CA ILE A 298 11.37 -5.58 -28.87
C ILE A 298 12.41 -4.57 -29.36
N ILE A 299 13.61 -4.58 -28.77
CA ILE A 299 14.70 -3.71 -29.20
C ILE A 299 15.07 -3.94 -30.68
N ALA A 300 15.11 -5.19 -31.13
CA ALA A 300 15.42 -5.52 -32.51
C ALA A 300 14.36 -4.95 -33.48
N VAL A 301 13.08 -5.06 -33.14
CA VAL A 301 11.99 -4.48 -33.92
C VAL A 301 12.11 -2.95 -33.95
N LEU A 302 12.24 -2.29 -32.81
CA LEU A 302 12.33 -0.82 -32.72
C LEU A 302 13.55 -0.25 -33.45
N ARG A 303 14.65 -0.99 -33.47
CA ARG A 303 15.86 -0.60 -34.27
C ARG A 303 15.61 -0.76 -35.77
N LYS A 304 14.95 -1.85 -36.17
CA LYS A 304 14.57 -2.08 -37.58
C LYS A 304 13.64 -0.98 -38.07
N ASP A 305 12.71 -0.53 -37.22
CA ASP A 305 11.74 0.53 -37.52
C ASP A 305 12.33 1.94 -37.41
N GLY A 306 13.62 2.08 -37.10
CA GLY A 306 14.30 3.37 -36.98
C GLY A 306 13.88 4.20 -35.77
N LYS A 307 13.11 3.62 -34.83
CA LYS A 307 12.59 4.31 -33.62
C LYS A 307 13.58 4.30 -32.45
N LEU A 308 14.60 3.46 -32.49
CA LEU A 308 15.57 3.30 -31.43
C LEU A 308 16.97 3.03 -32.02
N GLU A 309 17.95 3.75 -31.52
CA GLU A 309 19.35 3.58 -31.92
C GLU A 309 20.22 3.45 -30.66
N ARG A 310 21.33 2.70 -30.78
CA ARG A 310 22.33 2.63 -29.71
C ARG A 310 23.55 3.41 -30.11
N ILE A 311 23.86 4.45 -29.36
CA ILE A 311 25.04 5.29 -29.56
C ILE A 311 26.13 4.83 -28.59
N GLY A 312 27.31 4.54 -29.14
CA GLY A 312 28.48 4.08 -28.38
C GLY A 312 28.59 2.57 -28.15
N GLY A 313 29.59 2.16 -27.38
CA GLY A 313 29.92 0.75 -27.15
C GLY A 313 29.04 0.03 -26.16
N LYS A 314 29.18 -1.30 -26.04
CA LYS A 314 28.35 -2.14 -25.14
C LYS A 314 28.40 -1.72 -23.66
N LYS A 315 29.51 -1.16 -23.19
CA LYS A 315 29.75 -0.86 -21.77
C LYS A 315 29.31 0.56 -21.36
N TYR A 316 29.46 1.55 -22.27
CA TYR A 316 29.20 2.97 -21.98
C TYR A 316 28.26 3.63 -22.99
N GLY A 317 27.59 2.83 -23.81
CA GLY A 317 26.65 3.35 -24.79
C GLY A 317 25.31 3.70 -24.19
N ARG A 318 24.63 4.67 -24.82
CA ARG A 318 23.26 5.08 -24.49
C ARG A 318 22.29 4.73 -25.61
N TRP A 319 21.03 4.67 -25.28
CA TRP A 319 19.94 4.53 -26.23
C TRP A 319 19.46 5.92 -26.68
N GLU A 320 19.20 6.08 -27.95
CA GLU A 320 18.57 7.26 -28.51
C GLU A 320 17.22 6.85 -29.09
N VAL A 321 16.16 7.49 -28.58
CA VAL A 321 14.78 7.35 -29.07
C VAL A 321 14.55 8.42 -30.13
N LYS A 322 14.18 8.01 -31.33
CA LYS A 322 13.93 8.89 -32.48
C LYS A 322 12.45 9.23 -32.62
#